data_333261a1614e5c4bb2984193bf6f80d5
#
_entry.id   333261a1614e5c4bb2984193bf6f80d5
#
_cell.length_a   1.000
_cell.length_b   1.000
_cell.length_c   1.000
_cell.angle_alpha   90.00
_cell.angle_beta   90.00
_cell.angle_gamma   90.00
#
_symmetry.space_group_name_H-M   'P 1'
#
loop_
_entity.id
_entity.type
_entity.pdbx_description
1 polymer ?
#
loop_
_entity_poly.entity_id
_entity_poly.type
_entity_poly.pdbx_seq_one_letter_code
_entity_poly.pdbx_strand_id
1 'polypeptide(L)'
;MNLEEFKLNDSNAEKQIIKPPKEISKKVNLQSSTSIGELEKYLNQGYNLNHNLIEGKVDSKILFFFGKCHKQDQKILDNKSGELFDRMLSSIKLDRSNVCLASYIPRGLENLYDDEGFLTQIQMVNYRLIEIVNPKYLIIMSNYCIKMLLATDLSSMSLRGKWFDFNTPNDTTPKKCRVLYEPEILINNPELKKDAWEDLKEIQKQLGG
;
A
#
# COMPACT_ATOMS: atom_id res chain seq x y z
N MET A 1 -1.37 -38.53 29.23
CA MET A 1 -1.76 -38.40 27.81
C MET A 1 -0.85 -37.34 27.21
N ASN A 2 0.14 -37.82 26.42
CA ASN A 2 1.32 -37.05 26.01
C ASN A 2 0.99 -35.93 24.99
N LEU A 3 1.51 -34.75 25.29
CA LEU A 3 1.54 -33.56 24.41
C LEU A 3 2.84 -33.58 23.55
N GLU A 4 3.13 -34.68 22.90
CA GLU A 4 4.19 -34.78 21.89
C GLU A 4 3.59 -35.45 20.67
N GLU A 5 3.33 -34.69 19.62
CA GLU A 5 3.29 -35.03 18.19
C GLU A 5 2.48 -34.02 17.39
N PHE A 6 3.05 -32.85 17.24
CA PHE A 6 2.78 -31.99 16.04
C PHE A 6 4.14 -31.46 15.54
N LYS A 7 4.94 -32.37 15.01
CA LYS A 7 6.05 -32.00 14.14
C LYS A 7 5.48 -31.78 12.75
N LEU A 8 5.26 -30.52 12.39
CA LEU A 8 5.09 -30.09 11.02
C LEU A 8 6.37 -30.39 10.24
N ASN A 9 6.26 -31.26 9.24
CA ASN A 9 7.26 -31.49 8.22
C ASN A 9 7.41 -30.24 7.36
N ASP A 10 8.28 -29.32 7.75
CA ASP A 10 8.83 -28.29 6.86
C ASP A 10 10.04 -28.88 6.14
N SER A 11 9.77 -29.64 5.09
CA SER A 11 10.79 -30.07 4.16
C SER A 11 10.83 -29.10 2.95
N ASN A 12 11.93 -28.34 2.89
CA ASN A 12 12.52 -27.77 1.67
C ASN A 12 11.65 -26.81 0.82
N ALA A 13 11.29 -25.66 1.39
CA ALA A 13 11.27 -24.46 0.60
C ALA A 13 12.64 -23.78 0.74
N GLU A 14 13.53 -23.96 -0.22
CA GLU A 14 14.74 -23.16 -0.34
C GLU A 14 14.35 -21.69 -0.28
N LYS A 15 14.66 -21.02 0.82
CA LYS A 15 14.61 -19.56 0.91
C LYS A 15 15.59 -19.04 -0.15
N GLN A 16 15.10 -18.69 -1.33
CA GLN A 16 15.86 -17.87 -2.24
C GLN A 16 16.11 -16.53 -1.53
N ILE A 17 17.27 -16.42 -0.91
CA ILE A 17 17.77 -15.17 -0.34
C ILE A 17 18.08 -14.29 -1.54
N ILE A 18 17.12 -13.41 -1.88
CA ILE A 18 17.37 -12.31 -2.80
C ILE A 18 18.30 -11.37 -2.04
N LYS A 19 19.60 -11.46 -2.33
CA LYS A 19 20.59 -10.55 -1.75
C LYS A 19 20.27 -9.14 -2.23
N PRO A 20 20.32 -8.11 -1.37
CA PRO A 20 20.23 -6.74 -1.83
C PRO A 20 21.32 -6.48 -2.89
N PRO A 21 21.00 -5.76 -3.97
CA PRO A 21 21.93 -5.55 -5.06
C PRO A 21 23.13 -4.75 -4.57
N LYS A 22 24.32 -5.19 -4.94
CA LYS A 22 25.54 -4.36 -4.89
C LYS A 22 25.32 -3.20 -5.86
N GLU A 23 25.33 -1.98 -5.34
CA GLU A 23 25.28 -0.70 -6.06
C GLU A 23 24.40 -0.67 -7.32
N ILE A 24 23.22 -0.03 -7.18
CA ILE A 24 22.32 0.24 -8.30
C ILE A 24 23.07 1.05 -9.35
N SER A 25 23.22 0.49 -10.54
CA SER A 25 23.91 1.15 -11.63
C SER A 25 23.26 2.48 -11.99
N LYS A 26 24.06 3.50 -12.26
CA LYS A 26 23.75 4.94 -12.45
C LYS A 26 22.74 5.31 -13.57
N LYS A 27 21.86 4.40 -14.05
CA LYS A 27 21.05 4.66 -15.25
C LYS A 27 19.65 5.23 -14.99
N VAL A 28 19.06 5.03 -13.82
CA VAL A 28 17.76 5.64 -13.46
C VAL A 28 17.90 6.25 -12.08
N ASN A 29 17.76 7.57 -12.00
CA ASN A 29 17.80 8.28 -10.72
C ASN A 29 16.38 8.42 -10.20
N LEU A 30 16.12 7.91 -9.00
CA LEU A 30 14.81 7.98 -8.34
C LEU A 30 14.25 9.41 -8.28
N GLN A 31 15.11 10.37 -7.95
CA GLN A 31 14.70 11.79 -7.80
C GLN A 31 14.29 12.43 -9.13
N SER A 32 14.84 11.99 -10.25
CA SER A 32 14.52 12.49 -11.59
C SER A 32 13.39 11.70 -12.27
N SER A 33 12.89 10.63 -11.66
CA SER A 33 11.78 9.84 -12.21
C SER A 33 10.51 10.70 -12.29
N THR A 34 9.88 10.75 -13.45
CA THR A 34 8.69 11.56 -13.74
C THR A 34 7.44 10.72 -14.01
N SER A 35 7.60 9.40 -14.06
CA SER A 35 6.52 8.46 -14.35
C SER A 35 6.61 7.20 -13.49
N ILE A 36 5.47 6.52 -13.32
CA ILE A 36 5.39 5.22 -12.62
C ILE A 36 6.29 4.19 -13.32
N GLY A 37 6.31 4.15 -14.65
CA GLY A 37 7.17 3.23 -15.41
C GLY A 37 8.68 3.45 -15.17
N GLU A 38 9.11 4.65 -14.82
CA GLU A 38 10.49 4.92 -14.40
C GLU A 38 10.77 4.40 -12.99
N LEU A 39 9.82 4.50 -12.06
CA LEU A 39 9.93 3.89 -10.73
C LEU A 39 10.00 2.37 -10.82
N GLU A 40 9.18 1.76 -11.68
CA GLU A 40 9.20 0.32 -11.93
C GLU A 40 10.55 -0.12 -12.51
N LYS A 41 11.09 0.62 -13.47
CA LYS A 41 12.45 0.36 -14.01
C LYS A 41 13.53 0.51 -12.94
N TYR A 42 13.41 1.52 -12.07
CA TYR A 42 14.34 1.70 -10.95
C TYR A 42 14.33 0.49 -10.01
N LEU A 43 13.16 0.02 -9.58
CA LEU A 43 13.03 -1.15 -8.73
C LEU A 43 13.48 -2.43 -9.44
N ASN A 44 13.19 -2.57 -10.73
CA ASN A 44 13.61 -3.72 -11.52
C ASN A 44 15.13 -3.87 -11.64
N GLN A 45 15.88 -2.78 -11.59
CA GLN A 45 17.35 -2.85 -11.58
C GLN A 45 17.90 -3.45 -10.29
N GLY A 46 17.17 -3.24 -9.17
CA GLY A 46 17.59 -3.69 -7.85
C GLY A 46 16.95 -5.00 -7.39
N TYR A 47 15.68 -5.21 -7.67
CA TYR A 47 14.86 -6.22 -7.01
C TYR A 47 14.14 -7.18 -7.96
N ASN A 48 14.36 -7.08 -9.27
CA ASN A 48 13.68 -7.91 -10.28
C ASN A 48 12.14 -7.88 -10.13
N LEU A 49 11.60 -6.66 -10.00
CA LEU A 49 10.16 -6.44 -9.90
C LEU A 49 9.50 -6.73 -11.26
N ASN A 50 8.64 -7.73 -11.34
CA ASN A 50 7.92 -8.13 -12.55
C ASN A 50 6.46 -7.71 -12.55
N HIS A 51 6.09 -6.76 -11.71
CA HIS A 51 4.71 -6.33 -11.49
C HIS A 51 4.59 -4.82 -11.43
N ASN A 52 3.42 -4.31 -11.76
CA ASN A 52 3.11 -2.90 -11.67
C ASN A 52 3.08 -2.43 -10.20
N LEU A 53 3.57 -1.21 -9.96
CA LEU A 53 3.53 -0.56 -8.64
C LEU A 53 2.12 -0.09 -8.27
N ILE A 54 1.31 0.20 -9.28
CA ILE A 54 -0.04 0.70 -9.11
C ILE A 54 -1.05 -0.13 -9.90
N GLU A 55 -2.31 -0.04 -9.50
CA GLU A 55 -3.48 -0.56 -10.19
C GLU A 55 -4.51 0.56 -10.33
N GLY A 56 -5.31 0.54 -11.41
CA GLY A 56 -6.32 1.54 -11.68
C GLY A 56 -5.78 2.78 -12.40
N LYS A 57 -6.31 3.95 -12.08
CA LYS A 57 -6.09 5.20 -12.83
C LYS A 57 -4.98 6.05 -12.20
N VAL A 58 -3.84 6.23 -12.89
CA VAL A 58 -2.68 7.01 -12.40
C VAL A 58 -3.06 8.46 -12.05
N ASP A 59 -3.85 9.12 -12.88
CA ASP A 59 -4.30 10.51 -12.72
C ASP A 59 -5.60 10.63 -11.88
N SER A 60 -5.87 9.65 -11.03
CA SER A 60 -7.00 9.71 -10.13
C SER A 60 -6.80 10.75 -9.04
N LYS A 61 -7.90 11.44 -8.67
CA LYS A 61 -7.90 12.37 -7.52
C LYS A 61 -7.71 11.65 -6.18
N ILE A 62 -7.89 10.34 -6.13
CA ILE A 62 -7.82 9.55 -4.91
C ILE A 62 -6.87 8.36 -5.08
N LEU A 63 -5.94 8.24 -4.14
CA LEU A 63 -5.00 7.12 -4.04
C LEU A 63 -5.27 6.35 -2.75
N PHE A 64 -5.58 5.07 -2.88
CA PHE A 64 -5.64 4.13 -1.75
C PHE A 64 -4.30 3.43 -1.59
N PHE A 65 -3.76 3.46 -0.39
CA PHE A 65 -2.45 2.91 -0.06
C PHE A 65 -2.58 1.76 0.94
N PHE A 66 -2.16 0.57 0.53
CA PHE A 66 -2.22 -0.68 1.30
C PHE A 66 -0.86 -1.08 1.84
N GLY A 67 -0.81 -2.02 2.80
CA GLY A 67 0.43 -2.44 3.44
C GLY A 67 1.34 -3.22 2.51
N LYS A 68 0.92 -4.39 2.10
CA LYS A 68 1.69 -5.26 1.21
C LYS A 68 0.76 -6.04 0.28
N CYS A 69 1.28 -6.37 -0.89
CA CYS A 69 0.64 -7.25 -1.85
C CYS A 69 1.42 -8.56 -1.88
N HIS A 70 0.74 -9.71 -1.83
CA HIS A 70 1.37 -11.02 -1.84
C HIS A 70 1.68 -11.49 -3.25
N LYS A 71 2.75 -12.28 -3.40
CA LYS A 71 3.23 -12.78 -4.70
C LYS A 71 2.15 -13.54 -5.49
N GLN A 72 1.29 -14.29 -4.79
CA GLN A 72 0.20 -15.05 -5.40
C GLN A 72 -1.01 -14.20 -5.78
N ASP A 73 -1.11 -12.96 -5.32
CA ASP A 73 -2.23 -12.10 -5.63
C ASP A 73 -2.20 -11.69 -7.11
N GLN A 74 -3.34 -11.73 -7.78
CA GLN A 74 -3.46 -11.26 -9.17
C GLN A 74 -3.59 -9.74 -9.24
N LYS A 75 -4.12 -9.12 -8.19
CA LYS A 75 -4.35 -7.68 -8.05
C LYS A 75 -4.08 -7.23 -6.62
N ILE A 76 -3.95 -5.91 -6.43
CA ILE A 76 -3.85 -5.32 -5.09
C ILE A 76 -5.15 -5.64 -4.33
N LEU A 77 -5.03 -6.23 -3.15
CA LEU A 77 -6.15 -6.81 -2.41
C LEU A 77 -6.94 -7.80 -3.27
N ASP A 78 -6.53 -9.03 -3.23
CA ASP A 78 -7.25 -10.14 -3.87
C ASP A 78 -8.14 -10.87 -2.87
N ASN A 79 -8.86 -11.89 -3.33
CA ASN A 79 -9.68 -12.76 -2.52
C ASN A 79 -10.79 -12.01 -1.74
N LYS A 80 -11.17 -12.51 -0.57
CA LYS A 80 -12.25 -11.95 0.28
C LYS A 80 -12.02 -10.48 0.66
N SER A 81 -10.77 -10.09 0.91
CA SER A 81 -10.41 -8.71 1.23
C SER A 81 -10.64 -7.79 0.03
N GLY A 82 -10.29 -8.25 -1.18
CA GLY A 82 -10.55 -7.54 -2.42
C GLY A 82 -12.03 -7.40 -2.73
N GLU A 83 -12.82 -8.48 -2.55
CA GLU A 83 -14.27 -8.42 -2.73
C GLU A 83 -14.93 -7.43 -1.75
N LEU A 84 -14.49 -7.40 -0.50
CA LEU A 84 -15.00 -6.41 0.45
C LEU A 84 -14.62 -4.99 0.05
N PHE A 85 -13.37 -4.77 -0.37
CA PHE A 85 -12.91 -3.47 -0.83
C PHE A 85 -13.69 -3.01 -2.07
N ASP A 86 -13.95 -3.89 -3.04
CA ASP A 86 -14.74 -3.56 -4.23
C ASP A 86 -16.18 -3.14 -3.84
N ARG A 87 -16.79 -3.80 -2.85
CA ARG A 87 -18.09 -3.37 -2.28
C ARG A 87 -18.01 -2.04 -1.55
N MET A 88 -16.91 -1.78 -0.82
CA MET A 88 -16.68 -0.48 -0.16
C MET A 88 -16.59 0.65 -1.20
N LEU A 89 -15.82 0.48 -2.27
CA LEU A 89 -15.75 1.44 -3.37
C LEU A 89 -17.13 1.67 -4.01
N SER A 90 -17.82 0.60 -4.37
CA SER A 90 -19.14 0.66 -5.01
C SER A 90 -20.15 1.41 -4.15
N SER A 91 -20.10 1.29 -2.81
CA SER A 91 -21.00 1.97 -1.89
C SER A 91 -20.90 3.50 -1.93
N ILE A 92 -19.76 4.03 -2.41
CA ILE A 92 -19.52 5.46 -2.61
C ILE A 92 -19.39 5.85 -4.09
N LYS A 93 -19.93 5.01 -4.99
CA LYS A 93 -19.96 5.20 -6.44
C LYS A 93 -18.57 5.24 -7.09
N LEU A 94 -17.61 4.52 -6.51
CA LEU A 94 -16.29 4.30 -7.06
C LEU A 94 -16.11 2.83 -7.48
N ASP A 95 -15.12 2.59 -8.31
CA ASP A 95 -14.60 1.28 -8.67
C ASP A 95 -13.09 1.34 -8.95
N ARG A 96 -12.45 0.19 -9.19
CA ARG A 96 -11.01 0.14 -9.42
C ARG A 96 -10.54 0.90 -10.67
N SER A 97 -11.43 1.17 -11.64
CA SER A 97 -11.07 1.87 -12.87
C SER A 97 -10.96 3.39 -12.68
N ASN A 98 -11.58 3.94 -11.64
CA ASN A 98 -11.61 5.38 -11.39
C ASN A 98 -10.81 5.83 -10.16
N VAL A 99 -10.15 4.90 -9.47
CA VAL A 99 -9.24 5.16 -8.35
C VAL A 99 -7.81 4.73 -8.70
N CYS A 100 -6.82 5.22 -7.96
CA CYS A 100 -5.46 4.70 -7.97
C CYS A 100 -5.23 3.84 -6.72
N LEU A 101 -4.65 2.66 -6.89
CA LEU A 101 -4.31 1.75 -5.80
C LEU A 101 -2.81 1.51 -5.81
N ALA A 102 -2.18 1.51 -4.64
CA ALA A 102 -0.79 1.16 -4.46
C ALA A 102 -0.59 0.33 -3.18
N SER A 103 0.44 -0.50 -3.14
CA SER A 103 0.89 -1.18 -1.92
C SER A 103 2.26 -0.69 -1.51
N TYR A 104 2.48 -0.50 -0.20
CA TYR A 104 3.77 -0.04 0.34
C TYR A 104 4.89 -1.01 0.00
N ILE A 105 4.66 -2.29 0.21
CA ILE A 105 5.53 -3.37 -0.26
C ILE A 105 4.92 -3.95 -1.54
N PRO A 106 5.55 -3.73 -2.70
CA PRO A 106 5.06 -4.26 -3.96
C PRO A 106 5.04 -5.79 -3.99
N ARG A 107 4.20 -6.34 -4.85
CA ARG A 107 4.09 -7.77 -5.06
C ARG A 107 5.42 -8.39 -5.48
N GLY A 108 5.75 -9.53 -4.86
CA GLY A 108 7.00 -10.26 -5.09
C GLY A 108 8.18 -9.79 -4.24
N LEU A 109 8.03 -8.70 -3.47
CA LEU A 109 9.05 -8.15 -2.58
C LEU A 109 8.68 -8.29 -1.09
N GLU A 110 7.63 -9.02 -0.77
CA GLU A 110 7.11 -9.20 0.58
C GLU A 110 8.09 -9.89 1.55
N ASN A 111 9.05 -10.63 1.02
CA ASN A 111 10.11 -11.26 1.81
C ASN A 111 11.21 -10.28 2.27
N LEU A 112 11.18 -9.04 1.78
CA LEU A 112 12.14 -7.98 2.13
C LEU A 112 11.59 -7.03 3.21
N TYR A 113 10.44 -7.31 3.79
CA TYR A 113 9.76 -6.41 4.72
C TYR A 113 10.52 -6.15 6.04
N ASP A 114 11.54 -6.97 6.36
CA ASP A 114 12.44 -6.81 7.51
C ASP A 114 13.85 -6.32 7.10
N ASP A 115 14.11 -6.07 5.82
CA ASP A 115 15.39 -5.56 5.34
C ASP A 115 15.42 -4.03 5.44
N GLU A 116 16.22 -3.48 6.34
CA GLU A 116 16.30 -2.02 6.60
C GLU A 116 16.76 -1.24 5.36
N GLY A 117 17.67 -1.80 4.56
CA GLY A 117 18.16 -1.17 3.33
C GLY A 117 17.04 -1.07 2.30
N PHE A 118 16.28 -2.16 2.11
CA PHE A 118 15.10 -2.16 1.26
C PHE A 118 14.03 -1.20 1.78
N LEU A 119 13.74 -1.21 3.09
CA LEU A 119 12.71 -0.35 3.67
C LEU A 119 13.03 1.14 3.46
N THR A 120 14.29 1.53 3.57
CA THR A 120 14.73 2.90 3.28
C THR A 120 14.50 3.26 1.81
N GLN A 121 14.86 2.37 0.89
CA GLN A 121 14.68 2.60 -0.54
C GLN A 121 13.21 2.63 -0.94
N ILE A 122 12.40 1.68 -0.47
CA ILE A 122 10.98 1.60 -0.83
C ILE A 122 10.19 2.78 -0.26
N GLN A 123 10.59 3.32 0.89
CA GLN A 123 10.00 4.55 1.43
C GLN A 123 10.20 5.72 0.46
N MET A 124 11.40 5.90 -0.06
CA MET A 124 11.69 6.96 -1.04
C MET A 124 10.93 6.75 -2.36
N VAL A 125 10.81 5.51 -2.82
CA VAL A 125 9.99 5.16 -3.99
C VAL A 125 8.52 5.49 -3.77
N ASN A 126 7.98 5.16 -2.60
CA ASN A 126 6.58 5.44 -2.26
C ASN A 126 6.30 6.95 -2.14
N TYR A 127 7.19 7.74 -1.57
CA TYR A 127 7.07 9.19 -1.60
C TYR A 127 7.05 9.70 -3.04
N ARG A 128 7.97 9.24 -3.88
CA ARG A 128 8.01 9.64 -5.28
C ARG A 128 6.78 9.18 -6.08
N LEU A 129 6.25 7.99 -5.77
CA LEU A 129 4.98 7.50 -6.34
C LEU A 129 3.83 8.45 -6.00
N ILE A 130 3.70 8.86 -4.74
CA ILE A 130 2.67 9.80 -4.31
C ILE A 130 2.83 11.16 -5.00
N GLU A 131 4.06 11.64 -5.19
CA GLU A 131 4.35 12.88 -5.93
C GLU A 131 3.95 12.79 -7.40
N ILE A 132 4.25 11.67 -8.08
CA ILE A 132 3.92 11.44 -9.50
C ILE A 132 2.41 11.30 -9.70
N VAL A 133 1.72 10.50 -8.87
CA VAL A 133 0.26 10.35 -8.90
C VAL A 133 -0.42 11.67 -8.55
N ASN A 134 0.18 12.44 -7.66
CA ASN A 134 -0.30 13.74 -7.18
C ASN A 134 -1.79 13.74 -6.80
N PRO A 135 -2.23 12.81 -5.94
CA PRO A 135 -3.64 12.71 -5.58
C PRO A 135 -4.06 13.90 -4.73
N LYS A 136 -5.33 14.33 -4.87
CA LYS A 136 -5.93 15.29 -3.92
C LYS A 136 -6.20 14.62 -2.57
N TYR A 137 -6.55 13.32 -2.59
CA TYR A 137 -6.91 12.54 -1.41
C TYR A 137 -6.03 11.29 -1.32
N LEU A 138 -5.31 11.14 -0.22
CA LEU A 138 -4.52 9.96 0.12
C LEU A 138 -5.26 9.18 1.20
N ILE A 139 -5.64 7.93 0.91
CA ILE A 139 -6.36 7.06 1.85
C ILE A 139 -5.42 5.93 2.26
N ILE A 140 -5.05 5.91 3.53
CA ILE A 140 -4.15 4.88 4.09
C ILE A 140 -5.00 3.80 4.76
N MET A 141 -4.82 2.55 4.32
CA MET A 141 -5.61 1.41 4.76
C MET A 141 -4.76 0.31 5.43
N SER A 142 -3.66 0.68 6.09
CA SER A 142 -2.82 -0.30 6.78
C SER A 142 -2.05 0.34 7.93
N ASN A 143 -2.00 -0.34 9.08
CA ASN A 143 -1.17 0.09 10.21
C ASN A 143 0.32 0.14 9.82
N TYR A 144 0.77 -0.75 8.94
CA TYR A 144 2.13 -0.72 8.42
C TYR A 144 2.41 0.57 7.63
N CYS A 145 1.50 0.95 6.71
CA CYS A 145 1.60 2.22 5.98
C CYS A 145 1.54 3.44 6.90
N ILE A 146 0.69 3.42 7.91
CA ILE A 146 0.62 4.48 8.93
C ILE A 146 2.00 4.69 9.54
N LYS A 147 2.61 3.62 10.04
CA LYS A 147 3.95 3.69 10.66
C LYS A 147 4.99 4.24 9.69
N MET A 148 5.03 3.73 8.47
CA MET A 148 6.08 4.04 7.50
C MET A 148 5.90 5.39 6.80
N LEU A 149 4.67 5.79 6.45
CA LEU A 149 4.40 7.04 5.75
C LEU A 149 4.20 8.22 6.70
N LEU A 150 3.54 7.99 7.84
CA LEU A 150 3.20 9.05 8.79
C LEU A 150 4.22 9.15 9.95
N ALA A 151 5.22 8.27 10.00
CA ALA A 151 6.23 8.20 11.03
C ALA A 151 5.63 8.21 12.46
N THR A 152 4.58 7.42 12.69
CA THR A 152 3.87 7.32 13.96
C THR A 152 3.56 5.87 14.32
N ASP A 153 3.56 5.55 15.61
CA ASP A 153 3.14 4.25 16.12
C ASP A 153 1.62 4.19 16.47
N LEU A 154 0.86 5.25 16.15
CA LEU A 154 -0.58 5.26 16.32
C LEU A 154 -1.23 4.27 15.34
N SER A 155 -2.30 3.59 15.81
CA SER A 155 -3.04 2.63 14.98
C SER A 155 -4.11 3.31 14.11
N SER A 156 -4.66 2.57 13.14
CA SER A 156 -5.81 3.01 12.35
C SER A 156 -7.01 3.37 13.23
N MET A 157 -7.22 2.65 14.33
CA MET A 157 -8.28 2.96 15.30
C MET A 157 -8.13 4.37 15.91
N SER A 158 -6.90 4.81 16.16
CA SER A 158 -6.62 6.13 16.77
C SER A 158 -6.66 7.27 15.76
N LEU A 159 -6.32 7.00 14.49
CA LEU A 159 -6.17 8.04 13.46
C LEU A 159 -7.39 8.19 12.56
N ARG A 160 -8.26 7.17 12.45
CA ARG A 160 -9.48 7.23 11.63
C ARG A 160 -10.45 8.34 12.10
N GLY A 161 -11.40 8.66 11.26
CA GLY A 161 -12.49 9.60 11.58
C GLY A 161 -12.18 11.06 11.29
N LYS A 162 -10.95 11.42 10.95
CA LYS A 162 -10.54 12.80 10.66
C LYS A 162 -9.64 12.92 9.43
N TRP A 163 -9.62 14.10 8.84
CA TRP A 163 -8.70 14.48 7.78
C TRP A 163 -7.50 15.19 8.38
N PHE A 164 -6.32 14.98 7.79
CA PHE A 164 -5.10 15.71 8.10
C PHE A 164 -4.31 15.99 6.81
N ASP A 165 -3.36 16.89 6.87
CA ASP A 165 -2.50 17.22 5.75
C ASP A 165 -1.28 16.32 5.75
N PHE A 166 -0.96 15.77 4.58
CA PHE A 166 0.22 14.94 4.35
C PHE A 166 1.08 15.56 3.25
N ASN A 167 2.37 15.68 3.51
CA ASN A 167 3.37 16.16 2.56
C ASN A 167 4.43 15.07 2.35
N THR A 168 5.00 15.01 1.17
CA THR A 168 6.22 14.24 0.92
C THR A 168 7.45 15.14 1.13
N PRO A 169 8.66 14.57 1.28
CA PRO A 169 9.86 15.37 1.49
C PRO A 169 10.17 16.38 0.37
N ASN A 170 9.75 16.09 -0.87
CA ASN A 170 10.06 16.93 -2.04
C ASN A 170 8.85 17.71 -2.57
N ASP A 171 7.64 17.49 -2.04
CA ASP A 171 6.43 18.22 -2.41
C ASP A 171 5.72 18.72 -1.16
N THR A 172 5.78 20.04 -0.95
CA THR A 172 5.13 20.71 0.17
C THR A 172 3.65 21.01 -0.06
N THR A 173 3.12 20.67 -1.25
CA THR A 173 1.69 20.80 -1.53
C THR A 173 0.91 19.74 -0.74
N PRO A 174 0.08 20.14 0.24
CA PRO A 174 -0.56 19.18 1.13
C PRO A 174 -1.58 18.33 0.39
N LYS A 175 -1.49 17.01 0.60
CA LYS A 175 -2.53 16.05 0.22
C LYS A 175 -3.47 15.86 1.40
N LYS A 176 -4.77 15.87 1.18
CA LYS A 176 -5.72 15.52 2.23
C LYS A 176 -5.65 14.02 2.51
N CYS A 177 -5.20 13.67 3.70
CA CYS A 177 -5.00 12.29 4.10
C CYS A 177 -6.07 11.84 5.09
N ARG A 178 -6.53 10.60 4.93
CA ARG A 178 -7.44 9.93 5.86
C ARG A 178 -7.00 8.48 6.06
N VAL A 179 -7.19 7.98 7.28
CA VAL A 179 -6.94 6.58 7.61
C VAL A 179 -8.27 5.83 7.68
N LEU A 180 -8.30 4.64 7.06
CA LEU A 180 -9.42 3.71 7.13
C LEU A 180 -8.95 2.36 7.70
N TYR A 181 -9.90 1.55 8.14
CA TYR A 181 -9.63 0.15 8.44
C TYR A 181 -9.33 -0.64 7.16
N GLU A 182 -8.34 -1.49 7.24
CA GLU A 182 -8.03 -2.49 6.21
C GLU A 182 -9.19 -3.50 6.09
N PRO A 183 -9.56 -3.95 4.88
CA PRO A 183 -10.68 -4.88 4.69
C PRO A 183 -10.56 -6.17 5.50
N GLU A 184 -9.35 -6.68 5.70
CA GLU A 184 -9.11 -7.87 6.51
C GLU A 184 -9.53 -7.65 7.98
N ILE A 185 -9.26 -6.46 8.54
CA ILE A 185 -9.70 -6.09 9.89
C ILE A 185 -11.24 -6.13 9.97
N LEU A 186 -11.92 -5.62 8.93
CA LEU A 186 -13.39 -5.57 8.88
C LEU A 186 -14.03 -6.96 8.66
N ILE A 187 -13.31 -7.89 8.04
CA ILE A 187 -13.75 -9.29 7.91
C ILE A 187 -13.72 -9.97 9.28
N ASN A 188 -12.64 -9.75 10.03
CA ASN A 188 -12.42 -10.38 11.33
C ASN A 188 -13.20 -9.68 12.47
N ASN A 189 -13.58 -8.41 12.28
CA ASN A 189 -14.29 -7.59 13.27
C ASN A 189 -15.48 -6.87 12.60
N PRO A 190 -16.58 -7.58 12.34
CA PRO A 190 -17.73 -7.04 11.61
C PRO A 190 -18.39 -5.80 12.25
N GLU A 191 -18.26 -5.63 13.56
CA GLU A 191 -18.76 -4.47 14.32
C GLU A 191 -18.13 -3.15 13.86
N LEU A 192 -16.89 -3.19 13.36
CA LEU A 192 -16.17 -2.01 12.85
C LEU A 192 -16.67 -1.52 11.48
N LYS A 193 -17.52 -2.29 10.80
CA LYS A 193 -18.08 -1.91 9.48
C LYS A 193 -18.91 -0.63 9.54
N LYS A 194 -19.59 -0.38 10.66
CA LYS A 194 -20.32 0.87 10.86
C LYS A 194 -19.39 2.08 10.81
N ASP A 195 -18.27 1.99 11.49
CA ASP A 195 -17.26 3.04 11.52
C ASP A 195 -16.61 3.24 10.15
N ALA A 196 -16.28 2.15 9.46
CA ALA A 196 -15.75 2.21 8.09
C ALA A 196 -16.75 2.88 7.13
N TRP A 197 -18.04 2.64 7.30
CA TRP A 197 -19.10 3.27 6.51
C TRP A 197 -19.15 4.79 6.72
N GLU A 198 -19.01 5.27 7.97
CA GLU A 198 -18.95 6.72 8.25
C GLU A 198 -17.72 7.36 7.55
N ASP A 199 -16.57 6.68 7.58
CA ASP A 199 -15.38 7.14 6.89
C ASP A 199 -15.58 7.20 5.36
N LEU A 200 -16.24 6.21 4.77
CA LEU A 200 -16.53 6.18 3.34
C LEU A 200 -17.49 7.30 2.91
N LYS A 201 -18.52 7.57 3.69
CA LYS A 201 -19.45 8.69 3.43
C LYS A 201 -18.72 10.04 3.44
N GLU A 202 -17.77 10.21 4.34
CA GLU A 202 -16.99 11.44 4.40
C GLU A 202 -16.08 11.58 3.17
N ILE A 203 -15.49 10.47 2.68
CA ILE A 203 -14.74 10.46 1.42
C ILE A 203 -15.65 10.83 0.24
N GLN A 204 -16.83 10.22 0.14
CA GLN A 204 -17.82 10.52 -0.91
C GLN A 204 -18.16 12.00 -0.94
N LYS A 205 -18.45 12.59 0.22
CA LYS A 205 -18.74 14.02 0.38
C LYS A 205 -17.60 14.89 -0.15
N GLN A 206 -16.35 14.56 0.15
CA GLN A 206 -15.18 15.30 -0.31
C GLN A 206 -14.97 15.20 -1.84
N LEU A 207 -15.38 14.09 -2.44
CA LEU A 207 -15.30 13.89 -3.89
C LEU A 207 -16.41 14.62 -4.66
N GLY A 208 -17.38 15.24 -3.98
CA GLY A 208 -18.49 15.98 -4.57
C GLY A 208 -19.69 15.09 -4.89
N GLY A 209 -19.86 13.99 -4.11
CA GLY A 209 -20.93 13.00 -4.25
C GLY A 209 -22.30 13.42 -3.77
#